data_eefc29df77c90237969d0fcd13d15751
#
_entry.id   eefc29df77c90237969d0fcd13d15751
#
_cell.length_a   1.000
_cell.length_b   1.000
_cell.length_c   1.000
_cell.angle_alpha   90.00
_cell.angle_beta   90.00
_cell.angle_gamma   90.00
#
_symmetry.space_group_name_H-M   'P 1'
#
loop_
_entity.id
_entity.type
_entity.pdbx_description
1 polymer ?
#
loop_
_entity_poly.entity_id
_entity_poly.type
_entity_poly.pdbx_seq_one_letter_code
_entity_poly.pdbx_strand_id
1 'polypeptide(L)'
;MTIKDIAREAGCSVGTVSRVLNHNPTVRAATRARVTAVMQQYGYQPNANAKHLKQHVREGLALVIKGTQNALFADLLDKLQACVEARGYTPTVYYINEASDEMATVQMICTERRPHGIFFIGSHPHCFTPALANLGLPCLLLTNNAAEQHIPNLSSVSVDDRAAAAALITRLARRGHKVIGIIGGDPADSRPSQRRLSGCRDAMAQLRLPFDFDTQYAFADFSMEEGYQAAGQLVDKCPGLTAIFAMSDLMALGAIRALQDRGLRVPQDMAVAGYDGIVLGRYTVPRLTTIRQNTTVLAERAADILLRCIEENAPAAHEIVPFEWVEGESV
;
A
#
# COMPACT_ATOMS: atom_id res chain seq x y z
N MET A 1 34.49 -10.94 -22.41
CA MET A 1 35.69 -10.46 -21.70
C MET A 1 35.37 -10.37 -20.21
N THR A 2 36.30 -10.75 -19.34
CA THR A 2 36.09 -10.80 -17.88
C THR A 2 36.87 -9.69 -17.18
N ILE A 3 36.56 -9.41 -15.90
CA ILE A 3 37.33 -8.45 -15.10
C ILE A 3 38.82 -8.83 -14.99
N LYS A 4 39.14 -10.13 -15.05
CA LYS A 4 40.52 -10.63 -15.07
C LYS A 4 41.24 -10.24 -16.36
N ASP A 5 40.52 -10.25 -17.48
CA ASP A 5 41.09 -9.86 -18.78
C ASP A 5 41.36 -8.36 -18.82
N ILE A 6 40.43 -7.53 -18.31
CA ILE A 6 40.64 -6.08 -18.19
C ILE A 6 41.83 -5.75 -17.30
N ALA A 7 41.98 -6.48 -16.18
CA ALA A 7 43.11 -6.29 -15.28
C ALA A 7 44.44 -6.58 -15.98
N ARG A 8 44.51 -7.66 -16.75
CA ARG A 8 45.69 -8.05 -17.54
C ARG A 8 46.02 -6.99 -18.58
N GLU A 9 45.08 -6.56 -19.39
CA GLU A 9 45.27 -5.54 -20.45
C GLU A 9 45.59 -4.16 -19.86
N ALA A 10 45.02 -3.79 -18.73
CA ALA A 10 45.34 -2.53 -18.04
C ALA A 10 46.62 -2.59 -17.21
N GLY A 11 47.32 -3.72 -17.15
CA GLY A 11 48.57 -3.90 -16.35
C GLY A 11 48.38 -3.60 -14.89
N CYS A 12 47.28 -4.10 -14.28
CA CYS A 12 46.96 -3.88 -12.88
C CYS A 12 46.27 -5.10 -12.25
N SER A 13 46.09 -5.10 -10.94
CA SER A 13 45.40 -6.18 -10.24
C SER A 13 43.88 -6.10 -10.46
N VAL A 14 43.16 -7.24 -10.38
CA VAL A 14 41.69 -7.31 -10.39
C VAL A 14 41.10 -6.42 -9.31
N GLY A 15 41.73 -6.34 -8.13
CA GLY A 15 41.33 -5.43 -7.05
C GLY A 15 41.41 -3.94 -7.43
N THR A 16 42.39 -3.57 -8.29
CA THR A 16 42.51 -2.19 -8.80
C THR A 16 41.41 -1.88 -9.78
N VAL A 17 41.10 -2.79 -10.72
CA VAL A 17 39.97 -2.62 -11.64
C VAL A 17 38.65 -2.49 -10.86
N SER A 18 38.44 -3.33 -9.85
CA SER A 18 37.27 -3.27 -8.98
C SER A 18 37.13 -1.92 -8.25
N ARG A 19 38.24 -1.35 -7.74
CA ARG A 19 38.23 -0.01 -7.12
C ARG A 19 37.92 1.10 -8.12
N VAL A 20 38.39 1.00 -9.36
CA VAL A 20 38.05 1.95 -10.44
C VAL A 20 36.56 1.90 -10.75
N LEU A 21 35.99 0.71 -10.89
CA LEU A 21 34.56 0.48 -11.14
C LEU A 21 33.66 1.04 -10.03
N ASN A 22 34.14 0.99 -8.80
CA ASN A 22 33.42 1.51 -7.62
C ASN A 22 33.78 2.97 -7.31
N HIS A 23 34.38 3.70 -8.24
CA HIS A 23 34.76 5.11 -8.08
C HIS A 23 35.59 5.43 -6.82
N ASN A 24 36.35 4.47 -6.31
CA ASN A 24 37.12 4.64 -5.07
C ASN A 24 38.14 5.78 -5.22
N PRO A 25 38.12 6.80 -4.34
CA PRO A 25 38.99 7.96 -4.44
C PRO A 25 40.48 7.66 -4.24
N THR A 26 40.85 6.53 -3.64
CA THR A 26 42.23 6.13 -3.39
C THR A 26 42.99 5.69 -4.65
N VAL A 27 42.27 5.50 -5.80
CA VAL A 27 42.90 5.10 -7.05
C VAL A 27 43.44 6.34 -7.79
N ARG A 28 44.76 6.33 -8.08
CA ARG A 28 45.44 7.40 -8.81
C ARG A 28 44.78 7.69 -10.16
N ALA A 29 44.64 8.97 -10.53
CA ALA A 29 44.00 9.42 -11.77
C ALA A 29 44.53 8.73 -13.03
N ALA A 30 45.85 8.58 -13.16
CA ALA A 30 46.46 7.90 -14.29
C ALA A 30 46.05 6.41 -14.42
N THR A 31 45.92 5.71 -13.29
CA THR A 31 45.49 4.30 -13.25
C THR A 31 44.01 4.20 -13.63
N ARG A 32 43.19 5.12 -13.12
CA ARG A 32 41.76 5.21 -13.45
C ARG A 32 41.54 5.43 -14.96
N ALA A 33 42.24 6.41 -15.55
CA ALA A 33 42.17 6.70 -16.97
C ALA A 33 42.56 5.48 -17.83
N ARG A 34 43.63 4.79 -17.50
CA ARG A 34 44.13 3.58 -18.21
C ARG A 34 43.09 2.45 -18.16
N VAL A 35 42.54 2.14 -17.00
CA VAL A 35 41.52 1.08 -16.84
C VAL A 35 40.25 1.46 -17.62
N THR A 36 39.79 2.72 -17.56
CA THR A 36 38.62 3.19 -18.28
C THR A 36 38.82 3.10 -19.79
N ALA A 37 40.00 3.46 -20.32
CA ALA A 37 40.33 3.36 -21.75
C ALA A 37 40.28 1.90 -22.24
N VAL A 38 40.84 0.95 -21.47
CA VAL A 38 40.79 -0.48 -21.79
C VAL A 38 39.34 -0.98 -21.79
N MET A 39 38.53 -0.58 -20.80
CA MET A 39 37.12 -0.96 -20.75
C MET A 39 36.34 -0.46 -21.97
N GLN A 40 36.56 0.80 -22.38
CA GLN A 40 35.94 1.39 -23.58
C GLN A 40 36.38 0.68 -24.84
N GLN A 41 37.69 0.41 -25.01
CA GLN A 41 38.25 -0.26 -26.16
C GLN A 41 37.64 -1.63 -26.42
N TYR A 42 37.35 -2.37 -25.36
CA TYR A 42 36.82 -3.74 -25.45
C TYR A 42 35.31 -3.83 -25.18
N GLY A 43 34.59 -2.71 -25.08
CA GLY A 43 33.14 -2.69 -24.79
C GLY A 43 32.78 -3.42 -23.51
N TYR A 44 33.67 -3.46 -22.51
CA TYR A 44 33.46 -4.20 -21.30
C TYR A 44 32.41 -3.48 -20.43
N GLN A 45 31.29 -4.14 -20.21
CA GLN A 45 30.30 -3.73 -19.23
C GLN A 45 30.47 -4.60 -17.96
N PRO A 46 30.52 -3.97 -16.77
CA PRO A 46 30.55 -4.72 -15.50
C PRO A 46 29.34 -5.63 -15.41
N ASN A 47 29.55 -6.90 -15.13
CA ASN A 47 28.45 -7.82 -14.89
C ASN A 47 27.79 -7.41 -13.54
N ALA A 48 26.56 -6.89 -13.61
CA ALA A 48 25.79 -6.47 -12.45
C ALA A 48 25.68 -7.62 -11.42
N ASN A 49 25.47 -8.85 -11.87
CA ASN A 49 25.41 -10.03 -11.01
C ASN A 49 26.73 -10.29 -10.26
N ALA A 50 27.90 -10.03 -10.90
CA ALA A 50 29.19 -10.16 -10.23
C ALA A 50 29.49 -9.00 -9.25
N LYS A 51 28.87 -7.85 -9.46
CA LYS A 51 28.90 -6.71 -8.52
C LYS A 51 28.04 -7.00 -7.28
N HIS A 52 26.88 -7.61 -7.46
CA HIS A 52 25.99 -8.04 -6.37
C HIS A 52 26.61 -9.14 -5.50
N LEU A 53 27.42 -10.05 -6.07
CA LEU A 53 28.15 -11.06 -5.32
C LEU A 53 29.27 -10.51 -4.39
N LYS A 54 29.72 -9.27 -4.60
CA LYS A 54 30.78 -8.63 -3.77
C LYS A 54 30.31 -7.48 -2.90
N GLN A 55 29.23 -6.83 -3.24
CA GLN A 55 28.51 -5.97 -2.30
C GLN A 55 27.69 -6.90 -1.43
N HIS A 56 27.76 -6.77 -0.10
CA HIS A 56 26.71 -7.22 0.81
C HIS A 56 25.47 -6.33 0.58
N VAL A 57 24.91 -6.35 -0.64
CA VAL A 57 23.53 -5.96 -0.84
C VAL A 57 22.76 -7.04 -0.11
N ARG A 58 22.06 -6.67 0.94
CA ARG A 58 21.14 -7.55 1.63
C ARG A 58 20.01 -7.81 0.64
N GLU A 59 20.22 -8.81 -0.24
CA GLU A 59 19.22 -9.28 -1.19
C GLU A 59 18.11 -9.94 -0.39
N GLY A 60 16.86 -9.75 -0.85
CA GLY A 60 15.82 -10.65 -0.47
C GLY A 60 14.71 -10.08 0.42
N LEU A 61 14.22 -8.89 0.16
CA LEU A 61 12.87 -8.52 0.58
C LEU A 61 11.89 -8.73 -0.57
N ALA A 62 10.74 -9.35 -0.31
CA ALA A 62 9.65 -9.46 -1.27
C ALA A 62 8.52 -8.48 -0.88
N LEU A 63 7.97 -7.78 -1.85
CA LEU A 63 6.79 -6.94 -1.71
C LEU A 63 5.66 -7.55 -2.54
N VAL A 64 4.68 -8.15 -1.90
CA VAL A 64 3.52 -8.76 -2.55
C VAL A 64 2.37 -7.78 -2.50
N ILE A 65 1.85 -7.39 -3.66
CA ILE A 65 0.78 -6.39 -3.79
C ILE A 65 -0.43 -7.05 -4.43
N LYS A 66 -1.56 -6.98 -3.74
CA LYS A 66 -2.85 -7.44 -4.21
C LYS A 66 -3.71 -6.24 -4.62
N GLY A 67 -4.18 -6.22 -5.88
CA GLY A 67 -4.94 -5.08 -6.40
C GLY A 67 -4.06 -3.99 -7.01
N THR A 68 -3.85 -4.07 -8.33
CA THR A 68 -2.94 -3.18 -9.07
C THR A 68 -3.51 -1.79 -9.36
N GLN A 69 -4.82 -1.59 -9.21
CA GLN A 69 -5.50 -0.34 -9.56
C GLN A 69 -5.67 0.64 -8.37
N ASN A 70 -5.29 0.23 -7.16
CA ASN A 70 -5.47 1.08 -5.99
C ASN A 70 -4.33 2.11 -5.87
N ALA A 71 -4.67 3.39 -6.06
CA ALA A 71 -3.71 4.49 -5.99
C ALA A 71 -3.03 4.64 -4.62
N LEU A 72 -3.70 4.26 -3.51
CA LEU A 72 -3.11 4.21 -2.18
C LEU A 72 -1.94 3.21 -2.15
N PHE A 73 -2.11 2.03 -2.76
CA PHE A 73 -1.09 0.98 -2.75
C PHE A 73 0.13 1.36 -3.59
N ALA A 74 -0.08 2.08 -4.70
CA ALA A 74 1.02 2.60 -5.51
C ALA A 74 1.88 3.62 -4.73
N ASP A 75 1.25 4.58 -4.04
CA ASP A 75 1.94 5.57 -3.21
C ASP A 75 2.64 4.92 -2.00
N LEU A 76 2.00 3.93 -1.38
CA LEU A 76 2.58 3.17 -0.26
C LEU A 76 3.78 2.34 -0.71
N LEU A 77 3.71 1.69 -1.89
CA LEU A 77 4.80 0.93 -2.48
C LEU A 77 6.04 1.81 -2.71
N ASP A 78 5.87 2.96 -3.37
CA ASP A 78 6.96 3.89 -3.66
C ASP A 78 7.70 4.30 -2.38
N LYS A 79 6.96 4.68 -1.35
CA LYS A 79 7.53 5.05 -0.05
C LYS A 79 8.19 3.90 0.69
N LEU A 80 7.58 2.72 0.66
CA LEU A 80 8.15 1.54 1.30
C LEU A 80 9.46 1.10 0.63
N GLN A 81 9.51 1.12 -0.72
CA GLN A 81 10.73 0.85 -1.45
C GLN A 81 11.84 1.83 -1.05
N ALA A 82 11.54 3.14 -1.04
CA ALA A 82 12.51 4.15 -0.61
C ALA A 82 13.02 3.91 0.83
N CYS A 83 12.13 3.52 1.77
CA CYS A 83 12.50 3.23 3.16
C CYS A 83 13.44 2.03 3.28
N VAL A 84 13.19 0.94 2.55
CA VAL A 84 14.03 -0.26 2.64
C VAL A 84 15.33 -0.11 1.86
N GLU A 85 15.33 0.59 0.73
CA GLU A 85 16.52 0.90 -0.06
C GLU A 85 17.49 1.81 0.70
N ALA A 86 16.98 2.81 1.43
CA ALA A 86 17.80 3.67 2.30
C ALA A 86 18.54 2.86 3.40
N ARG A 87 18.03 1.67 3.73
CA ARG A 87 18.65 0.73 4.70
C ARG A 87 19.50 -0.37 4.04
N GLY A 88 19.74 -0.27 2.72
CA GLY A 88 20.62 -1.15 1.95
C GLY A 88 19.97 -2.45 1.48
N TYR A 89 18.65 -2.57 1.53
CA TYR A 89 17.91 -3.70 0.97
C TYR A 89 17.45 -3.41 -0.45
N THR A 90 17.40 -4.45 -1.28
CA THR A 90 16.81 -4.35 -2.63
C THR A 90 15.54 -5.21 -2.67
N PRO A 91 14.34 -4.60 -2.64
CA PRO A 91 13.09 -5.34 -2.68
C PRO A 91 12.75 -5.82 -4.10
N THR A 92 12.09 -6.96 -4.20
CA THR A 92 11.47 -7.45 -5.43
C THR A 92 9.95 -7.36 -5.29
N VAL A 93 9.30 -6.71 -6.27
CA VAL A 93 7.85 -6.52 -6.26
C VAL A 93 7.15 -7.64 -7.04
N TYR A 94 6.11 -8.20 -6.43
CA TYR A 94 5.24 -9.22 -7.00
C TYR A 94 3.80 -8.71 -6.99
N TYR A 95 3.23 -8.57 -8.17
CA TYR A 95 1.82 -8.22 -8.32
C TYR A 95 0.98 -9.49 -8.42
N ILE A 96 -0.08 -9.57 -7.62
CA ILE A 96 -1.03 -10.67 -7.66
C ILE A 96 -2.45 -10.16 -7.91
N ASN A 97 -3.26 -10.99 -8.57
CA ASN A 97 -4.67 -10.68 -8.82
C ASN A 97 -5.50 -10.86 -7.55
N GLU A 98 -6.68 -10.24 -7.51
CA GLU A 98 -7.63 -10.35 -6.39
C GLU A 98 -7.99 -11.82 -6.09
N ALA A 99 -8.15 -12.67 -7.11
CA ALA A 99 -8.47 -14.09 -6.96
C ALA A 99 -7.27 -15.00 -6.68
N SER A 100 -6.03 -14.44 -6.60
CA SER A 100 -4.82 -15.24 -6.39
C SER A 100 -4.74 -15.75 -4.95
N ASP A 101 -4.21 -16.98 -4.80
CA ASP A 101 -3.85 -17.51 -3.49
C ASP A 101 -2.51 -16.92 -3.04
N GLU A 102 -2.56 -16.10 -1.99
CA GLU A 102 -1.37 -15.46 -1.40
C GLU A 102 -0.39 -16.50 -0.87
N MET A 103 -0.87 -17.57 -0.24
CA MET A 103 0.00 -18.58 0.35
C MET A 103 0.75 -19.38 -0.72
N ALA A 104 0.11 -19.71 -1.84
CA ALA A 104 0.78 -20.34 -2.98
C ALA A 104 1.85 -19.44 -3.57
N THR A 105 1.56 -18.14 -3.71
CA THR A 105 2.54 -17.15 -4.18
C THR A 105 3.73 -17.03 -3.24
N VAL A 106 3.50 -16.97 -1.94
CA VAL A 106 4.55 -16.91 -0.92
C VAL A 106 5.45 -18.15 -0.97
N GLN A 107 4.88 -19.34 -1.09
CA GLN A 107 5.64 -20.60 -1.21
C GLN A 107 6.54 -20.60 -2.44
N MET A 108 6.03 -20.13 -3.58
CA MET A 108 6.81 -19.97 -4.81
C MET A 108 7.99 -19.00 -4.59
N ILE A 109 7.72 -17.81 -4.03
CA ILE A 109 8.76 -16.79 -3.75
C ILE A 109 9.83 -17.35 -2.82
N CYS A 110 9.43 -18.04 -1.74
CA CYS A 110 10.37 -18.62 -0.78
C CYS A 110 11.25 -19.72 -1.41
N THR A 111 10.68 -20.51 -2.33
CA THR A 111 11.41 -21.57 -3.03
C THR A 111 12.42 -21.00 -4.02
N GLU A 112 12.03 -20.00 -4.80
CA GLU A 112 12.84 -19.46 -5.90
C GLU A 112 13.88 -18.44 -5.44
N ARG A 113 13.54 -17.57 -4.47
CA ARG A 113 14.30 -16.38 -4.13
C ARG A 113 14.83 -16.37 -2.70
N ARG A 114 14.24 -17.14 -1.78
CA ARG A 114 14.63 -17.20 -0.35
C ARG A 114 14.74 -15.82 0.29
N PRO A 115 13.68 -15.01 0.31
CA PRO A 115 13.72 -13.68 0.88
C PRO A 115 13.97 -13.73 2.39
N HIS A 116 14.55 -12.66 2.94
CA HIS A 116 14.71 -12.49 4.39
C HIS A 116 13.43 -12.06 5.09
N GLY A 117 12.49 -11.50 4.34
CA GLY A 117 11.19 -11.08 4.84
C GLY A 117 10.25 -10.70 3.70
N ILE A 118 8.95 -10.65 4.01
CA ILE A 118 7.89 -10.35 3.03
C ILE A 118 6.98 -9.25 3.57
N PHE A 119 6.74 -8.23 2.75
CA PHE A 119 5.66 -7.28 2.93
C PHE A 119 4.46 -7.66 2.09
N PHE A 120 3.28 -7.50 2.65
CA PHE A 120 2.00 -7.67 1.97
C PHE A 120 1.25 -6.35 1.97
N ILE A 121 0.83 -5.89 0.80
CA ILE A 121 0.00 -4.69 0.62
C ILE A 121 -1.34 -5.13 -0.01
N GLY A 122 -2.45 -4.79 0.64
CA GLY A 122 -3.79 -5.10 0.16
C GLY A 122 -4.28 -6.52 0.42
N SER A 123 -3.46 -7.41 0.97
CA SER A 123 -3.86 -8.77 1.34
C SER A 123 -4.80 -8.79 2.54
N HIS A 124 -5.68 -9.80 2.58
CA HIS A 124 -6.59 -9.98 3.69
C HIS A 124 -5.98 -10.86 4.80
N PRO A 125 -6.15 -10.50 6.09
CA PRO A 125 -5.57 -11.28 7.19
C PRO A 125 -5.99 -12.76 7.21
N HIS A 126 -7.21 -13.09 6.79
CA HIS A 126 -7.71 -14.47 6.77
C HIS A 126 -7.10 -15.34 5.66
N CYS A 127 -6.44 -14.77 4.66
CA CYS A 127 -5.68 -15.53 3.67
C CYS A 127 -4.42 -16.18 4.29
N PHE A 128 -3.95 -15.65 5.42
CA PHE A 128 -2.80 -16.21 6.11
C PHE A 128 -3.20 -17.30 7.08
N THR A 129 -2.77 -18.50 6.78
CA THR A 129 -2.98 -19.67 7.62
C THR A 129 -1.81 -19.86 8.59
N PRO A 130 -1.94 -20.71 9.63
CA PRO A 130 -0.81 -21.10 10.48
C PRO A 130 0.39 -21.66 9.70
N ALA A 131 0.21 -22.09 8.45
CA ALA A 131 1.30 -22.50 7.57
C ALA A 131 2.30 -21.38 7.28
N LEU A 132 1.91 -20.10 7.39
CA LEU A 132 2.85 -18.97 7.28
C LEU A 132 3.93 -19.01 8.37
N ALA A 133 3.59 -19.48 9.57
CA ALA A 133 4.56 -19.66 10.65
C ALA A 133 5.67 -20.66 10.30
N ASN A 134 5.34 -21.69 9.51
CA ASN A 134 6.28 -22.74 9.11
C ASN A 134 7.33 -22.25 8.10
N LEU A 135 7.13 -21.10 7.48
CA LEU A 135 8.12 -20.52 6.56
C LEU A 135 9.34 -19.98 7.30
N GLY A 136 9.22 -19.71 8.60
CA GLY A 136 10.35 -19.31 9.46
C GLY A 136 10.97 -17.97 9.09
N LEU A 137 10.27 -17.12 8.30
CA LEU A 137 10.73 -15.78 7.95
C LEU A 137 9.75 -14.71 8.41
N PRO A 138 10.21 -13.52 8.79
CA PRO A 138 9.35 -12.40 9.18
C PRO A 138 8.47 -11.94 8.02
N CYS A 139 7.19 -11.70 8.33
CA CYS A 139 6.20 -11.19 7.39
C CYS A 139 5.52 -9.94 7.99
N LEU A 140 5.10 -9.01 7.15
CA LEU A 140 4.38 -7.82 7.59
C LEU A 140 3.24 -7.47 6.64
N LEU A 141 2.05 -7.33 7.21
CA LEU A 141 0.83 -6.91 6.51
C LEU A 141 0.63 -5.40 6.69
N LEU A 142 0.50 -4.67 5.56
CA LEU A 142 0.15 -3.25 5.55
C LEU A 142 -1.33 -3.06 5.20
N THR A 143 -1.87 -1.97 5.73
CA THR A 143 -3.26 -1.50 5.56
C THR A 143 -4.32 -2.33 6.27
N ASN A 144 -4.01 -3.55 6.67
CA ASN A 144 -4.90 -4.41 7.45
C ASN A 144 -4.25 -4.85 8.77
N ASN A 145 -5.04 -5.02 9.82
CA ASN A 145 -4.55 -5.49 11.12
C ASN A 145 -4.61 -7.02 11.18
N ALA A 146 -3.50 -7.65 11.56
CA ALA A 146 -3.37 -9.11 11.68
C ALA A 146 -3.27 -9.62 13.13
N ALA A 147 -3.46 -8.78 14.14
CA ALA A 147 -3.30 -9.17 15.54
C ALA A 147 -4.19 -10.35 15.95
N GLU A 148 -5.40 -10.42 15.41
CA GLU A 148 -6.36 -11.48 15.71
C GLU A 148 -5.97 -12.85 15.10
N GLN A 149 -5.00 -12.89 14.19
CA GLN A 149 -4.56 -14.14 13.53
C GLN A 149 -3.62 -14.96 14.40
N HIS A 150 -3.00 -14.35 15.41
CA HIS A 150 -2.04 -15.01 16.34
C HIS A 150 -0.92 -15.78 15.63
N ILE A 151 -0.46 -15.30 14.44
CA ILE A 151 0.63 -15.90 13.69
C ILE A 151 1.96 -15.29 14.16
N PRO A 152 2.90 -16.07 14.73
CA PRO A 152 4.03 -15.53 15.50
C PRO A 152 5.06 -14.76 14.65
N ASN A 153 5.11 -14.97 13.34
CA ASN A 153 6.01 -14.27 12.41
C ASN A 153 5.29 -13.26 11.51
N LEU A 154 4.02 -12.92 11.78
CA LEU A 154 3.24 -11.96 11.02
C LEU A 154 3.01 -10.69 11.84
N SER A 155 3.68 -9.61 11.45
CA SER A 155 3.43 -8.26 11.95
C SER A 155 2.36 -7.55 11.14
N SER A 156 1.83 -6.44 11.64
CA SER A 156 0.95 -5.57 10.84
C SER A 156 1.05 -4.09 11.21
N VAL A 157 0.86 -3.22 10.21
CA VAL A 157 0.73 -1.77 10.37
C VAL A 157 -0.50 -1.30 9.61
N SER A 158 -1.43 -0.65 10.31
CA SER A 158 -2.69 -0.18 9.71
C SER A 158 -3.22 1.05 10.44
N VAL A 159 -4.27 1.65 9.92
CA VAL A 159 -5.11 2.60 10.67
C VAL A 159 -6.24 1.85 11.38
N ASP A 160 -6.87 2.50 12.37
CA ASP A 160 -8.12 1.98 12.93
C ASP A 160 -9.30 2.35 12.03
N ASP A 161 -9.62 1.46 11.09
CA ASP A 161 -10.73 1.63 10.13
C ASP A 161 -12.08 1.87 10.82
N ARG A 162 -12.33 1.21 11.97
CA ARG A 162 -13.59 1.36 12.71
C ARG A 162 -13.69 2.76 13.30
N ALA A 163 -12.64 3.20 14.00
CA ALA A 163 -12.61 4.54 14.58
C ALA A 163 -12.64 5.64 13.51
N ALA A 164 -11.94 5.45 12.40
CA ALA A 164 -11.89 6.40 11.29
C ALA A 164 -13.27 6.58 10.63
N ALA A 165 -13.95 5.48 10.31
CA ALA A 165 -15.30 5.51 9.75
C ALA A 165 -16.32 6.13 10.73
N ALA A 166 -16.24 5.80 12.01
CA ALA A 166 -17.09 6.41 13.04
C ALA A 166 -16.87 7.93 13.15
N ALA A 167 -15.61 8.38 13.08
CA ALA A 167 -15.28 9.80 13.09
C ALA A 167 -15.85 10.53 11.86
N LEU A 168 -15.79 9.89 10.67
CA LEU A 168 -16.35 10.44 9.42
C LEU A 168 -17.86 10.59 9.52
N ILE A 169 -18.60 9.56 9.90
CA ILE A 169 -20.06 9.63 10.09
C ILE A 169 -20.43 10.71 11.12
N THR A 170 -19.70 10.79 12.22
CA THR A 170 -19.94 11.83 13.24
C THR A 170 -19.78 13.23 12.66
N ARG A 171 -18.80 13.47 11.78
CA ARG A 171 -18.60 14.77 11.12
C ARG A 171 -19.72 15.09 10.13
N LEU A 172 -20.15 14.13 9.30
CA LEU A 172 -21.30 14.30 8.42
C LEU A 172 -22.57 14.66 9.21
N ALA A 173 -22.83 13.93 10.29
CA ALA A 173 -23.98 14.19 11.16
C ALA A 173 -23.94 15.60 11.81
N ARG A 174 -22.77 16.06 12.24
CA ARG A 174 -22.59 17.43 12.78
C ARG A 174 -22.85 18.52 11.74
N ARG A 175 -22.70 18.21 10.44
CA ARG A 175 -23.07 19.10 9.32
C ARG A 175 -24.55 19.03 8.94
N GLY A 176 -25.32 18.24 9.67
CA GLY A 176 -26.77 18.17 9.49
C GLY A 176 -27.26 16.99 8.64
N HIS A 177 -26.35 16.14 8.14
CA HIS A 177 -26.73 14.96 7.37
C HIS A 177 -27.33 13.88 8.29
N LYS A 178 -28.59 13.51 8.05
CA LYS A 178 -29.32 12.52 8.85
C LYS A 178 -29.54 11.20 8.14
N VAL A 179 -29.62 11.22 6.80
CA VAL A 179 -29.74 10.03 5.96
C VAL A 179 -28.43 9.95 5.15
N ILE A 180 -27.60 8.99 5.50
CA ILE A 180 -26.24 8.82 4.94
C ILE A 180 -26.18 7.46 4.27
N GLY A 181 -25.87 7.44 2.98
CA GLY A 181 -25.59 6.22 2.22
C GLY A 181 -24.12 5.82 2.36
N ILE A 182 -23.88 4.54 2.22
CA ILE A 182 -22.52 3.96 2.32
C ILE A 182 -22.25 3.16 1.05
N ILE A 183 -21.08 3.38 0.42
CA ILE A 183 -20.57 2.58 -0.69
C ILE A 183 -19.34 1.83 -0.21
N GLY A 184 -19.31 0.50 -0.34
CA GLY A 184 -18.19 -0.33 0.07
C GLY A 184 -18.24 -1.75 -0.48
N GLY A 185 -17.17 -2.51 -0.30
CA GLY A 185 -17.11 -3.93 -0.67
C GLY A 185 -18.02 -4.80 0.20
N ASP A 186 -18.16 -6.08 -0.17
CA ASP A 186 -18.94 -7.02 0.64
C ASP A 186 -18.29 -7.18 2.03
N PRO A 187 -19.02 -6.85 3.13
CA PRO A 187 -18.47 -7.00 4.47
C PRO A 187 -18.20 -8.44 4.89
N ALA A 188 -18.74 -9.44 4.17
CA ALA A 188 -18.45 -10.84 4.41
C ALA A 188 -17.05 -11.21 3.88
N ASP A 189 -16.63 -10.63 2.76
CA ASP A 189 -15.39 -10.96 2.08
C ASP A 189 -14.29 -9.90 2.30
N SER A 190 -14.67 -8.63 2.50
CA SER A 190 -13.74 -7.50 2.65
C SER A 190 -13.59 -7.07 4.12
N ARG A 191 -12.46 -7.38 4.74
CA ARG A 191 -12.16 -6.97 6.11
C ARG A 191 -12.18 -5.45 6.30
N PRO A 192 -11.61 -4.60 5.43
CA PRO A 192 -11.73 -3.16 5.52
C PRO A 192 -13.19 -2.70 5.50
N SER A 193 -14.01 -3.23 4.59
CA SER A 193 -15.43 -2.89 4.51
C SER A 193 -16.19 -3.30 5.78
N GLN A 194 -15.92 -4.47 6.32
CA GLN A 194 -16.50 -4.95 7.57
C GLN A 194 -16.20 -4.00 8.73
N ARG A 195 -14.92 -3.60 8.90
CA ARG A 195 -14.50 -2.72 9.99
C ARG A 195 -15.04 -1.29 9.81
N ARG A 196 -14.98 -0.74 8.59
CA ARG A 196 -15.53 0.59 8.27
C ARG A 196 -17.04 0.61 8.47
N LEU A 197 -17.77 -0.40 8.00
CA LEU A 197 -19.23 -0.52 8.23
C LEU A 197 -19.57 -0.62 9.72
N SER A 198 -18.79 -1.39 10.49
CA SER A 198 -19.00 -1.48 11.94
C SER A 198 -18.86 -0.11 12.60
N GLY A 199 -17.83 0.68 12.22
CA GLY A 199 -17.66 2.05 12.73
C GLY A 199 -18.81 2.97 12.33
N CYS A 200 -19.32 2.86 11.10
CA CYS A 200 -20.49 3.62 10.65
C CYS A 200 -21.72 3.29 11.51
N ARG A 201 -22.01 2.01 11.71
CA ARG A 201 -23.16 1.56 12.53
C ARG A 201 -23.05 2.03 13.96
N ASP A 202 -21.87 1.93 14.57
CA ASP A 202 -21.65 2.42 15.92
C ASP A 202 -21.94 3.92 16.06
N ALA A 203 -21.41 4.73 15.16
CA ALA A 203 -21.60 6.17 15.17
C ALA A 203 -23.08 6.54 14.92
N MET A 204 -23.73 5.90 13.95
CA MET A 204 -25.14 6.13 13.64
C MET A 204 -26.02 5.77 14.84
N ALA A 205 -25.77 4.63 15.51
CA ALA A 205 -26.50 4.23 16.71
C ALA A 205 -26.31 5.23 17.86
N GLN A 206 -25.07 5.68 18.14
CA GLN A 206 -24.78 6.68 19.15
C GLN A 206 -25.46 8.03 18.88
N LEU A 207 -25.57 8.42 17.63
CA LEU A 207 -26.19 9.67 17.18
C LEU A 207 -27.70 9.55 16.95
N ARG A 208 -28.27 8.35 17.15
CA ARG A 208 -29.68 8.02 16.88
C ARG A 208 -30.09 8.33 15.44
N LEU A 209 -29.19 8.11 14.50
CA LEU A 209 -29.47 8.18 13.07
C LEU A 209 -30.00 6.83 12.58
N PRO A 210 -31.02 6.82 11.69
CA PRO A 210 -31.49 5.57 11.12
C PRO A 210 -30.44 4.99 10.17
N PHE A 211 -30.30 3.67 10.18
CA PHE A 211 -29.51 2.94 9.22
C PHE A 211 -30.19 1.64 8.85
N ASP A 212 -30.55 1.54 7.59
CA ASP A 212 -31.07 0.32 6.96
C ASP A 212 -30.07 -0.15 5.91
N PHE A 213 -29.53 -1.36 6.10
CA PHE A 213 -28.52 -1.92 5.20
C PHE A 213 -29.01 -2.08 3.76
N ASP A 214 -30.26 -2.50 3.56
CA ASP A 214 -30.79 -2.80 2.24
C ASP A 214 -30.97 -1.56 1.37
N THR A 215 -31.24 -0.42 2.00
CA THR A 215 -31.48 0.85 1.29
C THR A 215 -30.31 1.82 1.35
N GLN A 216 -29.48 1.79 2.42
CA GLN A 216 -28.39 2.74 2.65
C GLN A 216 -27.00 2.16 2.38
N TYR A 217 -26.87 0.88 2.00
CA TYR A 217 -25.60 0.30 1.60
C TYR A 217 -25.65 -0.15 0.14
N ALA A 218 -24.60 0.18 -0.61
CA ALA A 218 -24.40 -0.30 -1.97
C ALA A 218 -23.02 -0.94 -2.11
N PHE A 219 -22.99 -2.12 -2.73
CA PHE A 219 -21.74 -2.85 -2.97
C PHE A 219 -20.94 -2.24 -4.12
N ALA A 220 -19.61 -2.18 -3.95
CA ALA A 220 -18.67 -1.75 -4.98
C ALA A 220 -17.26 -2.29 -4.70
N ASP A 221 -16.56 -2.75 -5.73
CA ASP A 221 -15.22 -3.34 -5.66
C ASP A 221 -14.10 -2.30 -5.79
N PHE A 222 -14.11 -1.29 -4.92
CA PHE A 222 -13.05 -0.29 -4.74
C PHE A 222 -12.55 0.41 -6.02
N SER A 223 -13.37 0.43 -7.09
CA SER A 223 -13.09 1.11 -8.36
C SER A 223 -13.96 2.34 -8.57
N MET A 224 -13.57 3.24 -9.48
CA MET A 224 -14.40 4.39 -9.87
C MET A 224 -15.69 3.96 -10.56
N GLU A 225 -15.63 2.97 -11.44
CA GLU A 225 -16.79 2.47 -12.17
C GLU A 225 -17.85 1.88 -11.22
N GLU A 226 -17.40 1.03 -10.29
CA GLU A 226 -18.31 0.44 -9.31
C GLU A 226 -18.88 1.51 -8.36
N GLY A 227 -18.09 2.50 -7.96
CA GLY A 227 -18.55 3.64 -7.17
C GLY A 227 -19.60 4.48 -7.89
N TYR A 228 -19.45 4.64 -9.21
CA TYR A 228 -20.44 5.31 -10.08
C TYR A 228 -21.77 4.56 -10.07
N GLN A 229 -21.75 3.25 -10.29
CA GLN A 229 -22.95 2.41 -10.31
C GLN A 229 -23.66 2.38 -8.94
N ALA A 230 -22.86 2.20 -7.87
CA ALA A 230 -23.36 2.14 -6.50
C ALA A 230 -24.03 3.45 -6.05
N ALA A 231 -23.46 4.60 -6.41
CA ALA A 231 -24.07 5.90 -6.11
C ALA A 231 -25.43 6.05 -6.78
N GLY A 232 -25.54 5.61 -8.04
CA GLY A 232 -26.82 5.56 -8.74
C GLY A 232 -27.86 4.74 -8.01
N GLN A 233 -27.49 3.54 -7.57
CA GLN A 233 -28.38 2.65 -6.81
C GLN A 233 -28.84 3.29 -5.48
N LEU A 234 -27.93 3.96 -4.74
CA LEU A 234 -28.27 4.63 -3.49
C LEU A 234 -29.29 5.75 -3.69
N VAL A 235 -29.10 6.59 -4.71
CA VAL A 235 -30.06 7.66 -5.06
C VAL A 235 -31.44 7.10 -5.38
N ASP A 236 -31.50 5.98 -6.12
CA ASP A 236 -32.76 5.37 -6.53
C ASP A 236 -33.47 4.64 -5.36
N LYS A 237 -32.70 4.04 -4.42
CA LYS A 237 -33.24 3.20 -3.33
C LYS A 237 -33.49 3.95 -2.01
N CYS A 238 -32.79 5.06 -1.76
CA CYS A 238 -32.79 5.74 -0.46
C CYS A 238 -33.39 7.15 -0.55
N PRO A 239 -34.72 7.30 -0.43
CA PRO A 239 -35.36 8.62 -0.40
C PRO A 239 -34.85 9.46 0.77
N GLY A 240 -34.54 10.73 0.50
CA GLY A 240 -34.04 11.66 1.53
C GLY A 240 -32.54 11.53 1.83
N LEU A 241 -31.80 10.77 1.04
CA LEU A 241 -30.34 10.71 1.07
C LEU A 241 -29.74 12.11 0.92
N THR A 242 -28.83 12.50 1.82
CA THR A 242 -28.18 13.83 1.78
C THR A 242 -26.66 13.75 1.74
N ALA A 243 -26.10 12.60 2.06
CA ALA A 243 -24.66 12.38 2.01
C ALA A 243 -24.33 10.93 1.65
N ILE A 244 -23.21 10.73 0.99
CA ILE A 244 -22.63 9.43 0.68
C ILE A 244 -21.23 9.35 1.32
N PHE A 245 -20.99 8.30 2.08
CA PHE A 245 -19.65 7.87 2.47
C PHE A 245 -19.21 6.73 1.58
N ALA A 246 -18.21 6.95 0.75
CA ALA A 246 -17.57 5.90 -0.03
C ALA A 246 -16.31 5.41 0.68
N MET A 247 -16.19 4.10 0.87
CA MET A 247 -15.10 3.45 1.61
C MET A 247 -13.74 3.46 0.88
N SER A 248 -13.64 4.16 -0.25
CA SER A 248 -12.38 4.57 -0.87
C SER A 248 -12.57 5.86 -1.65
N ASP A 249 -11.49 6.59 -1.88
CA ASP A 249 -11.52 7.81 -2.69
C ASP A 249 -11.88 7.52 -4.15
N LEU A 250 -11.43 6.38 -4.71
CA LEU A 250 -11.80 6.00 -6.07
C LEU A 250 -13.31 5.82 -6.21
N MET A 251 -13.95 5.11 -5.28
CA MET A 251 -15.41 4.99 -5.26
C MET A 251 -16.10 6.35 -5.06
N ALA A 252 -15.52 7.23 -4.21
CA ALA A 252 -16.06 8.57 -4.00
C ALA A 252 -16.03 9.41 -5.29
N LEU A 253 -14.97 9.33 -6.07
CA LEU A 253 -14.85 10.02 -7.36
C LEU A 253 -15.86 9.51 -8.37
N GLY A 254 -16.07 8.20 -8.45
CA GLY A 254 -17.14 7.60 -9.24
C GLY A 254 -18.53 8.09 -8.80
N ALA A 255 -18.76 8.12 -7.48
CA ALA A 255 -20.02 8.61 -6.92
C ALA A 255 -20.29 10.09 -7.28
N ILE A 256 -19.29 10.98 -7.16
CA ILE A 256 -19.42 12.39 -7.56
C ILE A 256 -19.83 12.48 -9.03
N ARG A 257 -19.19 11.70 -9.91
CA ARG A 257 -19.53 11.70 -11.33
C ARG A 257 -20.96 11.23 -11.58
N ALA A 258 -21.41 10.14 -10.94
CA ALA A 258 -22.76 9.63 -11.06
C ALA A 258 -23.83 10.65 -10.62
N LEU A 259 -23.56 11.38 -9.54
CA LEU A 259 -24.46 12.44 -9.06
C LEU A 259 -24.56 13.60 -10.06
N GLN A 260 -23.42 14.05 -10.59
CA GLN A 260 -23.37 15.12 -11.60
C GLN A 260 -24.11 14.74 -12.88
N ASP A 261 -23.99 13.50 -13.36
CA ASP A 261 -24.70 13.00 -14.55
C ASP A 261 -26.21 12.92 -14.32
N ARG A 262 -26.66 12.84 -13.06
CA ARG A 262 -28.07 12.94 -12.66
C ARG A 262 -28.53 14.37 -12.37
N GLY A 263 -27.68 15.36 -12.60
CA GLY A 263 -27.96 16.78 -12.36
C GLY A 263 -27.92 17.21 -10.88
N LEU A 264 -27.38 16.35 -9.99
CA LEU A 264 -27.21 16.65 -8.57
C LEU A 264 -25.85 17.34 -8.34
N ARG A 265 -25.86 18.46 -7.64
CA ARG A 265 -24.66 19.22 -7.31
C ARG A 265 -24.00 18.68 -6.03
N VAL A 266 -22.70 18.53 -6.07
CA VAL A 266 -21.90 18.16 -4.91
C VAL A 266 -21.11 19.40 -4.44
N PRO A 267 -21.26 19.84 -3.18
CA PRO A 267 -22.00 19.22 -2.08
C PRO A 267 -23.44 19.70 -1.91
N GLN A 268 -23.95 20.66 -2.70
CA GLN A 268 -25.19 21.41 -2.41
C GLN A 268 -26.45 20.53 -2.33
N ASP A 269 -26.57 19.53 -3.20
CA ASP A 269 -27.71 18.61 -3.24
C ASP A 269 -27.35 17.28 -2.58
N MET A 270 -26.07 16.86 -2.63
CA MET A 270 -25.56 15.63 -2.06
C MET A 270 -24.10 15.78 -1.64
N ALA A 271 -23.79 15.62 -0.38
CA ALA A 271 -22.41 15.57 0.09
C ALA A 271 -21.76 14.22 -0.21
N VAL A 272 -20.44 14.19 -0.50
CA VAL A 272 -19.68 12.96 -0.73
C VAL A 272 -18.38 13.02 0.06
N ALA A 273 -18.14 12.00 0.88
CA ALA A 273 -16.87 11.81 1.59
C ALA A 273 -16.20 10.51 1.16
N GLY A 274 -14.87 10.53 1.04
CA GLY A 274 -14.05 9.39 0.68
C GLY A 274 -13.26 8.82 1.83
N TYR A 275 -12.37 7.90 1.49
CA TYR A 275 -11.40 7.24 2.39
C TYR A 275 -10.15 6.92 1.59
N ASP A 276 -8.98 7.07 2.16
CA ASP A 276 -7.61 6.80 1.73
C ASP A 276 -6.76 8.09 1.66
N GLY A 277 -7.31 9.22 1.22
CA GLY A 277 -6.59 10.48 1.07
C GLY A 277 -5.65 10.51 -0.14
N ILE A 278 -6.04 9.86 -1.25
CA ILE A 278 -5.21 9.80 -2.46
C ILE A 278 -5.01 11.20 -3.08
N VAL A 279 -3.87 11.37 -3.75
CA VAL A 279 -3.49 12.67 -4.33
C VAL A 279 -4.52 13.17 -5.33
N LEU A 280 -5.15 12.27 -6.09
CA LEU A 280 -6.15 12.62 -7.11
C LEU A 280 -7.32 13.43 -6.55
N GLY A 281 -7.79 13.13 -5.34
CA GLY A 281 -8.89 13.85 -4.67
C GLY A 281 -8.65 15.34 -4.45
N ARG A 282 -7.38 15.79 -4.49
CA ARG A 282 -7.02 17.22 -4.37
C ARG A 282 -7.24 18.01 -5.66
N TYR A 283 -7.32 17.33 -6.80
CA TYR A 283 -7.38 17.92 -8.14
C TYR A 283 -8.75 17.73 -8.81
N THR A 284 -9.71 17.17 -8.09
CA THR A 284 -11.10 17.05 -8.56
C THR A 284 -11.90 18.32 -8.29
N VAL A 285 -13.03 18.46 -8.96
CA VAL A 285 -14.00 19.54 -8.75
C VAL A 285 -15.35 18.89 -8.45
N PRO A 286 -15.82 19.02 -7.19
CA PRO A 286 -15.19 19.61 -6.02
C PRO A 286 -13.99 18.81 -5.52
N ARG A 287 -13.08 19.44 -4.76
CA ARG A 287 -11.99 18.73 -4.04
C ARG A 287 -12.59 17.78 -3.02
N LEU A 288 -12.11 16.54 -3.00
CA LEU A 288 -12.68 15.49 -2.17
C LEU A 288 -12.35 15.68 -0.69
N THR A 289 -13.37 15.66 0.15
CA THR A 289 -13.25 15.50 1.60
C THR A 289 -13.05 14.02 1.92
N THR A 290 -12.03 13.67 2.70
CA THR A 290 -11.67 12.26 2.91
C THR A 290 -10.97 12.02 4.26
N ILE A 291 -10.94 10.76 4.67
CA ILE A 291 -9.99 10.27 5.69
C ILE A 291 -8.69 9.89 4.98
N ARG A 292 -7.57 10.46 5.44
CA ARG A 292 -6.25 10.10 4.92
C ARG A 292 -5.61 9.01 5.76
N GLN A 293 -5.14 7.97 5.10
CA GLN A 293 -4.15 7.03 5.61
C GLN A 293 -2.75 7.62 5.31
N ASN A 294 -1.97 7.91 6.34
CA ASN A 294 -0.65 8.52 6.14
C ASN A 294 0.34 7.45 5.63
N THR A 295 0.46 7.33 4.32
CA THR A 295 1.30 6.33 3.65
C THR A 295 2.78 6.45 4.00
N THR A 296 3.27 7.66 4.31
CA THR A 296 4.65 7.86 4.76
C THR A 296 4.87 7.19 6.11
N VAL A 297 4.01 7.46 7.09
CA VAL A 297 4.10 6.86 8.41
C VAL A 297 3.89 5.33 8.34
N LEU A 298 2.92 4.86 7.53
CA LEU A 298 2.70 3.42 7.31
C LEU A 298 3.96 2.75 6.77
N ALA A 299 4.61 3.32 5.75
CA ALA A 299 5.81 2.76 5.13
C ALA A 299 7.01 2.75 6.10
N GLU A 300 7.25 3.86 6.80
CA GLU A 300 8.35 3.98 7.77
C GLU A 300 8.20 2.98 8.92
N ARG A 301 7.00 2.88 9.51
CA ARG A 301 6.74 1.94 10.61
C ARG A 301 6.82 0.49 10.15
N ALA A 302 6.29 0.19 8.96
CA ALA A 302 6.37 -1.15 8.39
C ALA A 302 7.83 -1.57 8.13
N ALA A 303 8.63 -0.70 7.51
CA ALA A 303 10.04 -0.97 7.28
C ALA A 303 10.79 -1.19 8.62
N ASP A 304 10.56 -0.34 9.61
CA ASP A 304 11.15 -0.46 10.94
C ASP A 304 10.83 -1.80 11.61
N ILE A 305 9.57 -2.17 11.66
CA ILE A 305 9.12 -3.40 12.32
C ILE A 305 9.70 -4.63 11.63
N LEU A 306 9.57 -4.75 10.29
CA LEU A 306 10.05 -5.93 9.58
C LEU A 306 11.57 -6.06 9.66
N LEU A 307 12.31 -4.96 9.51
CA LEU A 307 13.76 -5.01 9.54
C LEU A 307 14.29 -5.34 10.95
N ARG A 308 13.66 -4.88 12.02
CA ARG A 308 13.96 -5.32 13.38
C ARG A 308 13.69 -6.81 13.60
N CYS A 309 12.60 -7.34 13.03
CA CYS A 309 12.35 -8.77 13.08
C CYS A 309 13.44 -9.57 12.35
N ILE A 310 13.99 -9.04 11.24
CA ILE A 310 15.05 -9.68 10.45
C ILE A 310 16.43 -9.56 11.14
N GLU A 311 16.78 -8.36 11.59
CA GLU A 311 18.14 -8.05 12.06
C GLU A 311 18.37 -8.40 13.53
N GLU A 312 17.33 -8.21 14.36
CA GLU A 312 17.40 -8.35 15.82
C GLU A 312 16.61 -9.56 16.34
N ASN A 313 15.95 -10.34 15.46
CA ASN A 313 14.99 -11.38 15.83
C ASN A 313 13.91 -10.86 16.79
N ALA A 314 13.49 -9.60 16.60
CA ALA A 314 12.41 -9.03 17.38
C ALA A 314 11.09 -9.80 17.13
N PRO A 315 10.21 -9.94 18.14
CA PRO A 315 8.90 -10.57 17.95
C PRO A 315 8.03 -9.76 16.99
N ALA A 316 7.06 -10.43 16.39
CA ALA A 316 6.05 -9.75 15.57
C ALA A 316 5.31 -8.68 16.37
N ALA A 317 5.00 -7.56 15.74
CA ALA A 317 4.34 -6.42 16.34
C ALA A 317 3.16 -5.93 15.47
N HIS A 318 2.10 -5.46 16.13
CA HIS A 318 0.93 -4.93 15.46
C HIS A 318 0.74 -3.47 15.87
N GLU A 319 0.86 -2.57 14.90
CA GLU A 319 0.82 -1.14 15.18
C GLU A 319 -0.37 -0.49 14.47
N ILE A 320 -1.08 0.37 15.21
CA ILE A 320 -2.13 1.24 14.67
C ILE A 320 -1.55 2.65 14.57
N VAL A 321 -1.51 3.20 13.36
CA VAL A 321 -1.07 4.57 13.11
C VAL A 321 -2.27 5.51 13.03
N PRO A 322 -2.08 6.81 13.33
CA PRO A 322 -3.15 7.79 13.23
C PRO A 322 -3.66 7.96 11.81
N PHE A 323 -4.97 8.17 11.66
CA PHE A 323 -5.58 8.69 10.46
C PHE A 323 -5.80 10.20 10.56
N GLU A 324 -5.98 10.87 9.43
CA GLU A 324 -6.20 12.31 9.36
C GLU A 324 -7.50 12.62 8.62
N TRP A 325 -8.22 13.63 9.09
CA TRP A 325 -9.31 14.22 8.32
C TRP A 325 -8.74 15.25 7.35
N VAL A 326 -9.05 15.11 6.07
CA VAL A 326 -8.70 16.07 5.01
C VAL A 326 -9.96 16.78 4.57
N GLU A 327 -10.03 18.07 4.86
CA GLU A 327 -11.12 18.92 4.43
C GLU A 327 -11.01 19.22 2.93
N GLY A 328 -12.08 19.00 2.20
CA GLY A 328 -12.25 19.34 0.79
C GLY A 328 -13.44 20.28 0.59
N GLU A 329 -14.06 20.16 -0.57
CA GLU A 329 -15.22 20.95 -1.01
C GLU A 329 -16.47 20.07 -1.22
N SER A 330 -16.32 18.75 -1.07
CA SER A 330 -17.36 17.78 -1.41
C SER A 330 -18.34 17.47 -0.26
N VAL A 331 -18.13 18.11 0.92
CA VAL A 331 -19.01 17.96 2.11
C VAL A 331 -19.35 19.32 2.69
#